data_ca5f89a573fc4291f77f9288511f8efd
#
_entry.id   ca5f89a573fc4291f77f9288511f8efd
#
_cell.length_a   1.000
_cell.length_b   1.000
_cell.length_c   1.000
_cell.angle_alpha   90.00
_cell.angle_beta   90.00
_cell.angle_gamma   90.00
#
_symmetry.space_group_name_H-M   'P 1'
#
loop_
_entity.id
_entity.type
_entity.pdbx_description
1 polymer ?
#
loop_
_entity_poly.entity_id
_entity_poly.type
_entity_poly.pdbx_seq_one_letter_code
_entity_poly.pdbx_strand_id
1 'polypeptide(L)'
;MTRKIIDCRSAPNDVGCTLAITGEPDELVAAAAQHAVTVHGHADAPELREQMRGLLADQRAEPGVSALGAFVQLIEFDTDRIAEWDAIVGRWAEAIGAQHTVRWAVLGSDRDRPGRHVAVVEFPGYTEAMANSGHPATEAFGKELQSICTGEPQFRNLDVRSAQTY
;
A
#
# COMPACT_ATOMS: atom_id res chain seq x y z
N MET A 1 -7.36 -3.26 -11.11
CA MET A 1 -7.39 -1.78 -11.26
C MET A 1 -7.09 -1.17 -9.90
N THR A 2 -6.15 -0.24 -9.82
CA THR A 2 -5.80 0.42 -8.56
C THR A 2 -6.86 1.49 -8.30
N ARG A 3 -7.59 1.36 -7.20
CA ARG A 3 -8.56 2.38 -6.78
C ARG A 3 -7.84 3.70 -6.55
N LYS A 4 -8.49 4.79 -6.90
CA LYS A 4 -7.98 6.14 -6.65
C LYS A 4 -8.63 6.76 -5.41
N ILE A 5 -8.00 7.78 -4.88
CA ILE A 5 -8.49 8.60 -3.76
C ILE A 5 -8.41 10.08 -4.15
N ILE A 6 -9.41 10.85 -3.71
CA ILE A 6 -9.34 12.31 -3.59
C ILE A 6 -9.54 12.64 -2.12
N ASP A 7 -8.58 13.35 -1.54
CA ASP A 7 -8.59 13.80 -0.15
C ASP A 7 -8.64 15.33 -0.10
N CYS A 8 -9.77 15.88 0.36
CA CYS A 8 -9.96 17.34 0.44
C CYS A 8 -8.97 18.02 1.37
N ARG A 9 -8.35 17.30 2.32
CA ARG A 9 -7.29 17.84 3.19
C ARG A 9 -6.01 18.20 2.44
N SER A 10 -5.80 17.58 1.28
CA SER A 10 -4.59 17.81 0.46
C SER A 10 -4.71 19.03 -0.47
N ALA A 11 -5.89 19.66 -0.54
CA ALA A 11 -6.16 20.85 -1.33
C ALA A 11 -6.41 22.07 -0.41
N PRO A 12 -6.17 23.31 -0.87
CA PRO A 12 -6.56 24.51 -0.15
C PRO A 12 -8.05 24.45 0.23
N ASN A 13 -8.37 24.68 1.50
CA ASN A 13 -9.67 24.33 2.08
C ASN A 13 -10.05 25.32 3.18
N ASP A 14 -10.79 26.36 2.81
CA ASP A 14 -11.21 27.42 3.74
C ASP A 14 -12.34 27.01 4.68
N VAL A 15 -13.02 25.88 4.39
CA VAL A 15 -14.14 25.39 5.19
C VAL A 15 -13.75 24.26 6.15
N GLY A 16 -12.47 23.88 6.21
CA GLY A 16 -11.98 22.82 7.10
C GLY A 16 -12.54 21.43 6.76
N CYS A 17 -12.84 21.17 5.49
CA CYS A 17 -13.35 19.88 5.04
C CYS A 17 -12.34 18.77 5.26
N THR A 18 -12.80 17.64 5.81
CA THR A 18 -11.97 16.45 6.09
C THR A 18 -12.34 15.26 5.22
N LEU A 19 -13.20 15.46 4.20
CA LEU A 19 -13.66 14.37 3.34
C LEU A 19 -12.51 13.77 2.54
N ALA A 20 -12.46 12.43 2.55
CA ALA A 20 -11.67 11.63 1.63
C ALA A 20 -12.59 10.60 0.99
N ILE A 21 -12.54 10.48 -0.34
CA ILE A 21 -13.37 9.53 -1.10
C ILE A 21 -12.50 8.66 -1.99
N THR A 22 -12.91 7.40 -2.17
CA THR A 22 -12.18 6.41 -2.95
C THR A 22 -13.11 5.70 -3.93
N GLY A 23 -12.61 5.39 -5.12
CA GLY A 23 -13.37 4.70 -6.15
C GLY A 23 -12.62 4.62 -7.48
N GLU A 24 -13.38 4.33 -8.52
CA GLU A 24 -12.89 4.41 -9.90
C GLU A 24 -12.71 5.88 -10.32
N PRO A 25 -11.71 6.19 -11.17
CA PRO A 25 -11.34 7.58 -11.48
C PRO A 25 -12.49 8.48 -11.93
N ASP A 26 -13.33 8.02 -12.85
CA ASP A 26 -14.41 8.85 -13.40
C ASP A 26 -15.54 9.06 -12.39
N GLU A 27 -15.87 8.06 -11.57
CA GLU A 27 -16.83 8.17 -10.47
C GLU A 27 -16.34 9.16 -9.41
N LEU A 28 -15.04 9.07 -9.06
CA LEU A 28 -14.42 9.98 -8.09
C LEU A 28 -14.44 11.42 -8.56
N VAL A 29 -14.09 11.67 -9.84
CA VAL A 29 -14.12 13.02 -10.40
C VAL A 29 -15.52 13.60 -10.35
N ALA A 30 -16.54 12.81 -10.70
CA ALA A 30 -17.93 13.26 -10.64
C ALA A 30 -18.38 13.59 -9.21
N ALA A 31 -18.10 12.71 -8.25
CA ALA A 31 -18.45 12.90 -6.83
C ALA A 31 -17.69 14.09 -6.21
N ALA A 32 -16.39 14.21 -6.50
CA ALA A 32 -15.57 15.31 -5.97
C ALA A 32 -16.00 16.66 -6.56
N ALA A 33 -16.34 16.73 -7.84
CA ALA A 33 -16.86 17.96 -8.45
C ALA A 33 -18.21 18.37 -7.82
N GLN A 34 -19.12 17.43 -7.62
CA GLN A 34 -20.40 17.70 -6.94
C GLN A 34 -20.16 18.20 -5.49
N HIS A 35 -19.25 17.59 -4.76
CA HIS A 35 -18.88 18.02 -3.40
C HIS A 35 -18.25 19.43 -3.42
N ALA A 36 -17.35 19.71 -4.34
CA ALA A 36 -16.73 21.02 -4.47
C ALA A 36 -17.76 22.13 -4.74
N VAL A 37 -18.77 21.87 -5.58
CA VAL A 37 -19.88 22.81 -5.82
C VAL A 37 -20.71 23.01 -4.56
N THR A 38 -21.11 21.91 -3.89
CA THR A 38 -22.11 21.98 -2.79
C THR A 38 -21.52 22.43 -1.47
N VAL A 39 -20.27 22.11 -1.18
CA VAL A 39 -19.62 22.35 0.12
C VAL A 39 -18.61 23.50 0.05
N HIS A 40 -17.85 23.57 -1.02
CA HIS A 40 -16.79 24.58 -1.17
C HIS A 40 -17.21 25.78 -2.04
N GLY A 41 -18.43 25.77 -2.62
CA GLY A 41 -18.97 26.92 -3.39
C GLY A 41 -18.32 27.14 -4.76
N HIS A 42 -17.63 26.12 -5.30
CA HIS A 42 -17.09 26.22 -6.65
C HIS A 42 -18.18 26.31 -7.71
N ALA A 43 -17.90 26.99 -8.84
CA ALA A 43 -18.79 26.97 -9.99
C ALA A 43 -18.78 25.57 -10.66
N ASP A 44 -19.96 25.06 -11.06
CA ASP A 44 -20.04 23.84 -11.86
C ASP A 44 -19.59 24.12 -13.29
N ALA A 45 -18.33 23.87 -13.56
CA ALA A 45 -17.69 24.13 -14.85
C ALA A 45 -16.80 22.94 -15.27
N PRO A 46 -16.56 22.75 -16.59
CA PRO A 46 -15.68 21.68 -17.08
C PRO A 46 -14.28 21.71 -16.46
N GLU A 47 -13.75 22.91 -16.22
CA GLU A 47 -12.43 23.13 -15.60
C GLU A 47 -12.35 22.57 -14.19
N LEU A 48 -13.46 22.58 -13.43
CA LEU A 48 -13.51 21.97 -12.09
C LEU A 48 -13.27 20.46 -12.17
N ARG A 49 -13.85 19.78 -13.16
CA ARG A 49 -13.65 18.34 -13.33
C ARG A 49 -12.21 18.01 -13.71
N GLU A 50 -11.57 18.87 -14.49
CA GLU A 50 -10.15 18.71 -14.83
C GLU A 50 -9.25 18.93 -13.60
N GLN A 51 -9.57 19.90 -12.76
CA GLN A 51 -8.89 20.09 -11.46
C GLN A 51 -9.05 18.85 -10.57
N MET A 52 -10.25 18.28 -10.49
CA MET A 52 -10.47 17.04 -9.69
C MET A 52 -9.66 15.85 -10.25
N ARG A 53 -9.50 15.75 -11.58
CA ARG A 53 -8.59 14.75 -12.17
C ARG A 53 -7.15 14.93 -11.74
N GLY A 54 -6.70 16.17 -11.64
CA GLY A 54 -5.35 16.49 -11.13
C GLY A 54 -5.12 16.11 -9.67
N LEU A 55 -6.18 15.94 -8.87
CA LEU A 55 -6.11 15.54 -7.46
C LEU A 55 -6.17 14.02 -7.26
N LEU A 56 -6.40 13.24 -8.31
CA LEU A 56 -6.44 11.78 -8.21
C LEU A 56 -5.07 11.25 -7.77
N ALA A 57 -5.04 10.59 -6.62
CA ALA A 57 -3.88 9.86 -6.14
C ALA A 57 -4.18 8.35 -6.10
N ASP A 58 -3.15 7.52 -6.14
CA ASP A 58 -3.34 6.09 -5.88
C ASP A 58 -3.78 5.89 -4.44
N GLN A 59 -4.87 5.14 -4.25
CA GLN A 59 -5.26 4.73 -2.92
C GLN A 59 -4.18 3.79 -2.38
N ARG A 60 -3.37 4.30 -1.47
CA ARG A 60 -2.47 3.43 -0.70
C ARG A 60 -3.33 2.60 0.24
N ALA A 61 -3.10 1.29 0.25
CA ALA A 61 -3.65 0.45 1.30
C ALA A 61 -3.08 0.98 2.63
N GLU A 62 -3.96 1.40 3.53
CA GLU A 62 -3.51 1.76 4.89
C GLU A 62 -3.14 0.47 5.61
N PRO A 63 -1.89 0.34 6.13
CA PRO A 63 -1.53 -0.78 6.96
C PRO A 63 -2.43 -0.81 8.20
N GLY A 64 -2.95 -1.95 8.57
CA GLY A 64 -3.60 -2.14 9.86
C GLY A 64 -5.07 -2.53 9.83
N VAL A 65 -5.74 -2.65 8.68
CA VAL A 65 -7.08 -3.21 8.61
C VAL A 65 -7.02 -4.59 7.95
N SER A 66 -6.57 -5.58 8.71
CA SER A 66 -6.61 -6.98 8.26
C SER A 66 -8.03 -7.52 8.39
N ALA A 67 -8.61 -8.01 7.31
CA ALA A 67 -9.87 -8.72 7.36
C ALA A 67 -9.69 -10.08 8.05
N LEU A 68 -10.72 -10.56 8.75
CA LEU A 68 -10.75 -11.93 9.23
C LEU A 68 -10.53 -12.89 8.07
N GLY A 69 -9.60 -13.84 8.22
CA GLY A 69 -9.19 -14.75 7.16
C GLY A 69 -8.06 -14.25 6.27
N ALA A 70 -7.59 -13.01 6.48
CA ALA A 70 -6.35 -12.54 5.85
C ALA A 70 -5.15 -13.35 6.34
N PHE A 71 -4.10 -13.35 5.52
CA PHE A 71 -2.84 -14.00 5.81
C PHE A 71 -1.73 -12.95 5.93
N VAL A 72 -0.96 -13.02 6.99
CA VAL A 72 0.18 -12.12 7.25
C VAL A 72 1.47 -12.92 7.23
N GLN A 73 2.44 -12.46 6.47
CA GLN A 73 3.79 -12.98 6.50
C GLN A 73 4.74 -11.99 7.15
N LEU A 74 5.49 -12.44 8.16
CA LEU A 74 6.63 -11.70 8.69
C LEU A 74 7.88 -12.19 7.98
N ILE A 75 8.71 -11.26 7.51
CA ILE A 75 10.03 -11.53 6.95
C ILE A 75 11.04 -10.88 7.88
N GLU A 76 11.72 -11.67 8.69
CA GLU A 76 12.70 -11.19 9.67
C GLU A 76 14.11 -11.42 9.12
N PHE A 77 14.94 -10.37 9.09
CA PHE A 77 16.29 -10.44 8.55
C PHE A 77 17.23 -9.44 9.19
N ASP A 78 18.52 -9.74 9.13
CA ASP A 78 19.60 -8.89 9.61
C ASP A 78 20.42 -8.38 8.43
N THR A 79 20.67 -7.06 8.37
CA THR A 79 21.46 -6.42 7.32
C THR A 79 22.04 -5.08 7.78
N ASP A 80 23.21 -4.72 7.26
CA ASP A 80 23.78 -3.38 7.32
C ASP A 80 23.52 -2.56 6.03
N ARG A 81 22.85 -3.18 5.04
CA ARG A 81 22.56 -2.63 3.72
C ARG A 81 21.09 -2.27 3.51
N ILE A 82 20.38 -1.87 4.56
CA ILE A 82 18.95 -1.59 4.50
C ILE A 82 18.56 -0.49 3.48
N ALA A 83 19.47 0.39 3.16
CA ALA A 83 19.27 1.42 2.13
C ALA A 83 18.98 0.85 0.73
N GLU A 84 19.29 -0.42 0.48
CA GLU A 84 19.01 -1.09 -0.80
C GLU A 84 17.60 -1.69 -0.87
N TRP A 85 16.90 -1.78 0.26
CA TRP A 85 15.57 -2.39 0.35
C TRP A 85 14.55 -1.80 -0.63
N ASP A 86 14.44 -0.46 -0.68
CA ASP A 86 13.45 0.20 -1.53
C ASP A 86 13.69 -0.07 -3.01
N ALA A 87 14.96 -0.17 -3.41
CA ALA A 87 15.33 -0.52 -4.78
C ALA A 87 14.98 -1.98 -5.12
N ILE A 88 15.18 -2.91 -4.17
CA ILE A 88 14.82 -4.33 -4.33
C ILE A 88 13.29 -4.47 -4.47
N VAL A 89 12.53 -3.83 -3.58
CA VAL A 89 11.06 -3.82 -3.62
C VAL A 89 10.55 -3.16 -4.91
N GLY A 90 11.16 -2.07 -5.34
CA GLY A 90 10.81 -1.38 -6.59
C GLY A 90 10.96 -2.30 -7.82
N ARG A 91 12.07 -3.03 -7.93
CA ARG A 91 12.27 -4.01 -9.02
C ARG A 91 11.27 -5.15 -8.98
N TRP A 92 10.97 -5.66 -7.78
CA TRP A 92 9.93 -6.66 -7.61
C TRP A 92 8.56 -6.14 -8.06
N ALA A 93 8.16 -4.95 -7.63
CA ALA A 93 6.87 -4.35 -7.97
C ALA A 93 6.72 -4.13 -9.49
N GLU A 94 7.78 -3.68 -10.16
CA GLU A 94 7.82 -3.53 -11.61
C GLU A 94 7.71 -4.88 -12.32
N ALA A 95 8.45 -5.88 -11.88
CA ALA A 95 8.50 -7.19 -12.53
C ALA A 95 7.20 -8.00 -12.35
N ILE A 96 6.54 -7.92 -11.18
CA ILE A 96 5.28 -8.63 -10.90
C ILE A 96 4.07 -7.88 -11.47
N GLY A 97 4.15 -6.53 -11.55
CA GLY A 97 3.09 -5.68 -12.07
C GLY A 97 1.75 -5.92 -11.35
N ALA A 98 0.66 -5.98 -12.12
CA ALA A 98 -0.70 -6.19 -11.58
C ALA A 98 -0.97 -7.62 -11.07
N GLN A 99 0.00 -8.53 -11.15
CA GLN A 99 -0.17 -9.93 -10.71
C GLN A 99 0.12 -10.12 -9.21
N HIS A 100 0.67 -9.10 -8.52
CA HIS A 100 0.87 -9.20 -7.08
C HIS A 100 -0.47 -9.30 -6.34
N THR A 101 -0.48 -10.05 -5.26
CA THR A 101 -1.64 -10.22 -4.38
C THR A 101 -1.45 -9.54 -3.01
N VAL A 102 -0.32 -8.86 -2.81
CA VAL A 102 -0.03 -8.09 -1.60
C VAL A 102 -1.04 -6.94 -1.46
N ARG A 103 -1.68 -6.83 -0.30
CA ARG A 103 -2.55 -5.70 0.04
C ARG A 103 -1.76 -4.51 0.54
N TRP A 104 -0.87 -4.76 1.51
CA TRP A 104 0.05 -3.77 2.04
C TRP A 104 1.29 -4.46 2.63
N ALA A 105 2.35 -3.69 2.79
CA ALA A 105 3.56 -4.10 3.47
C ALA A 105 4.13 -2.94 4.27
N VAL A 106 4.73 -3.25 5.42
CA VAL A 106 5.45 -2.31 6.26
C VAL A 106 6.81 -2.90 6.60
N LEU A 107 7.87 -2.12 6.48
CA LEU A 107 9.19 -2.44 6.97
C LEU A 107 9.44 -1.69 8.30
N GLY A 108 9.77 -2.41 9.35
CA GLY A 108 10.22 -1.89 10.63
C GLY A 108 11.68 -2.23 10.90
N SER A 109 12.42 -1.31 11.52
CA SER A 109 13.73 -1.59 12.11
C SER A 109 13.57 -1.82 13.61
N ASP A 110 14.16 -2.89 14.13
CA ASP A 110 14.14 -3.20 15.55
C ASP A 110 14.98 -2.17 16.33
N ARG A 111 14.34 -1.47 17.28
CA ARG A 111 15.02 -0.44 18.10
C ARG A 111 16.03 -1.05 19.07
N ASP A 112 15.76 -2.27 19.52
CA ASP A 112 16.55 -2.94 20.57
C ASP A 112 17.67 -3.80 19.97
N ARG A 113 17.59 -4.05 18.65
CA ARG A 113 18.56 -4.85 17.89
C ARG A 113 18.97 -4.13 16.60
N PRO A 114 19.96 -3.23 16.67
CA PRO A 114 20.47 -2.54 15.48
C PRO A 114 20.89 -3.53 14.39
N GLY A 115 20.45 -3.25 13.14
CA GLY A 115 20.70 -4.12 11.99
C GLY A 115 19.63 -5.19 11.75
N ARG A 116 18.70 -5.41 12.72
CA ARG A 116 17.57 -6.31 12.53
C ARG A 116 16.35 -5.56 11.99
N HIS A 117 15.68 -6.18 11.04
CA HIS A 117 14.51 -5.64 10.37
C HIS A 117 13.39 -6.67 10.24
N VAL A 118 12.16 -6.19 10.23
CA VAL A 118 10.97 -7.02 10.03
C VAL A 118 10.08 -6.38 8.98
N ALA A 119 9.85 -7.07 7.88
CA ALA A 119 8.79 -6.71 6.96
C ALA A 119 7.51 -7.48 7.34
N VAL A 120 6.40 -6.75 7.43
CA VAL A 120 5.07 -7.30 7.65
C VAL A 120 4.31 -7.15 6.34
N VAL A 121 3.85 -8.25 5.77
CA VAL A 121 3.18 -8.29 4.47
C VAL A 121 1.82 -8.94 4.63
N GLU A 122 0.75 -8.29 4.17
CA GLU A 122 -0.60 -8.85 4.19
C GLU A 122 -1.08 -9.26 2.80
N PHE A 123 -1.77 -10.39 2.78
CA PHE A 123 -2.46 -10.96 1.63
C PHE A 123 -3.94 -11.20 1.94
N PRO A 124 -4.83 -11.30 0.91
CA PRO A 124 -6.23 -11.63 1.11
C PRO A 124 -6.46 -12.96 1.86
N GLY A 125 -5.59 -13.94 1.62
CA GLY A 125 -5.60 -15.24 2.25
C GLY A 125 -4.34 -16.03 1.93
N TYR A 126 -4.27 -17.28 2.43
CA TYR A 126 -3.14 -18.19 2.22
C TYR A 126 -2.93 -18.53 0.74
N THR A 127 -4.01 -18.77 0.00
CA THR A 127 -3.95 -19.11 -1.43
C THR A 127 -3.28 -18.01 -2.24
N GLU A 128 -3.66 -16.76 -2.00
CA GLU A 128 -3.10 -15.58 -2.66
C GLU A 128 -1.63 -15.37 -2.28
N ALA A 129 -1.29 -15.60 -1.02
CA ALA A 129 0.10 -15.54 -0.55
C ALA A 129 0.97 -16.59 -1.26
N MET A 130 0.47 -17.81 -1.44
CA MET A 130 1.20 -18.88 -2.14
C MET A 130 1.31 -18.59 -3.64
N ALA A 131 0.28 -18.04 -4.27
CA ALA A 131 0.35 -17.59 -5.65
C ALA A 131 1.42 -16.52 -5.86
N ASN A 132 1.46 -15.53 -4.96
CA ASN A 132 2.49 -14.48 -4.97
C ASN A 132 3.91 -15.05 -4.74
N SER A 133 4.05 -15.98 -3.80
CA SER A 133 5.34 -16.61 -3.48
C SER A 133 5.88 -17.48 -4.63
N GLY A 134 4.99 -18.12 -5.39
CA GLY A 134 5.35 -18.93 -6.55
C GLY A 134 5.66 -18.12 -7.83
N HIS A 135 5.49 -16.81 -7.80
CA HIS A 135 5.76 -15.97 -8.97
C HIS A 135 7.28 -15.78 -9.17
N PRO A 136 7.81 -15.86 -10.42
CA PRO A 136 9.24 -15.70 -10.68
C PRO A 136 9.85 -14.40 -10.17
N ALA A 137 9.10 -13.29 -10.20
CA ALA A 137 9.55 -12.01 -9.63
C ALA A 137 9.77 -12.11 -8.11
N THR A 138 8.94 -12.86 -7.40
CA THR A 138 9.08 -13.07 -5.94
C THR A 138 10.25 -13.99 -5.62
N GLU A 139 10.54 -14.97 -6.47
CA GLU A 139 11.76 -15.78 -6.35
C GLU A 139 13.02 -14.90 -6.53
N ALA A 140 13.01 -14.01 -7.54
CA ALA A 140 14.10 -13.06 -7.76
C ALA A 140 14.28 -12.11 -6.57
N PHE A 141 13.18 -11.55 -6.04
CA PHE A 141 13.19 -10.75 -4.82
C PHE A 141 13.84 -11.50 -3.65
N GLY A 142 13.49 -12.76 -3.44
CA GLY A 142 14.07 -13.58 -2.37
C GLY A 142 15.59 -13.72 -2.49
N LYS A 143 16.11 -13.91 -3.70
CA LYS A 143 17.57 -13.98 -3.98
C LYS A 143 18.25 -12.64 -3.72
N GLU A 144 17.64 -11.53 -4.16
CA GLU A 144 18.17 -10.20 -3.92
C GLU A 144 18.17 -9.85 -2.42
N LEU A 145 17.07 -10.12 -1.71
CA LEU A 145 17.00 -9.95 -0.25
C LEU A 145 18.10 -10.74 0.44
N GLN A 146 18.26 -12.02 0.11
CA GLN A 146 19.31 -12.86 0.67
C GLN A 146 20.72 -12.26 0.44
N SER A 147 20.96 -11.61 -0.71
CA SER A 147 22.27 -11.04 -1.04
C SER A 147 22.67 -9.85 -0.17
N ILE A 148 21.73 -9.16 0.45
CA ILE A 148 21.99 -8.06 1.37
C ILE A 148 21.95 -8.47 2.84
N CYS A 149 21.47 -9.68 3.16
CA CYS A 149 21.36 -10.19 4.51
C CYS A 149 22.70 -10.73 5.04
N THR A 150 22.94 -10.58 6.33
CA THR A 150 24.10 -11.17 7.02
C THR A 150 23.87 -12.64 7.41
N GLY A 151 22.63 -13.13 7.27
CA GLY A 151 22.20 -14.51 7.54
C GLY A 151 20.99 -14.86 6.71
N GLU A 152 20.38 -16.03 6.95
CA GLU A 152 19.16 -16.41 6.23
C GLU A 152 17.95 -15.64 6.76
N PRO A 153 17.15 -14.99 5.87
CA PRO A 153 15.86 -14.42 6.25
C PRO A 153 14.93 -15.49 6.81
N GLN A 154 14.18 -15.15 7.84
CA GLN A 154 13.20 -16.04 8.45
C GLN A 154 11.79 -15.61 8.08
N PHE A 155 10.97 -16.56 7.66
CA PHE A 155 9.60 -16.33 7.28
C PHE A 155 8.65 -16.93 8.31
N ARG A 156 7.71 -16.12 8.82
CA ARG A 156 6.63 -16.60 9.69
C ARG A 156 5.30 -16.32 9.02
N ASN A 157 4.49 -17.34 8.93
CA ASN A 157 3.20 -17.34 8.28
C ASN A 157 2.10 -17.37 9.32
N LEU A 158 1.20 -16.37 9.29
CA LEU A 158 0.19 -16.15 10.32
C LEU A 158 -1.20 -16.04 9.68
N ASP A 159 -2.15 -16.82 10.16
CA ASP A 159 -3.57 -16.60 9.89
C ASP A 159 -4.10 -15.51 10.83
N VAL A 160 -4.74 -14.49 10.28
CA VAL A 160 -5.36 -13.43 11.08
C VAL A 160 -6.57 -13.98 11.83
N ARG A 161 -6.54 -13.96 13.16
CA ARG A 161 -7.61 -14.44 14.05
C ARG A 161 -8.55 -13.36 14.52
N SER A 162 -8.07 -12.14 14.61
CA SER A 162 -8.88 -10.96 14.94
C SER A 162 -8.23 -9.70 14.38
N ALA A 163 -9.04 -8.71 14.04
CA ALA A 163 -8.59 -7.39 13.65
C ALA A 163 -9.49 -6.36 14.35
N GLN A 164 -8.89 -5.30 14.90
CA GLN A 164 -9.59 -4.25 15.61
C GLN A 164 -9.03 -2.89 15.17
N THR A 165 -9.93 -1.92 15.00
CA THR A 165 -9.58 -0.52 14.74
C THR A 165 -10.00 0.29 15.97
N TYR A 166 -9.13 1.20 16.43
CA TYR A 166 -9.36 2.04 17.61
C TYR A 166 -9.46 3.51 17.20
#